data_b43f1a52e62754687a9836b98962ec66
#
_entry.id   b43f1a52e62754687a9836b98962ec66
#
_cell.length_a   1.000
_cell.length_b   1.000
_cell.length_c   1.000
_cell.angle_alpha   90.00
_cell.angle_beta   90.00
_cell.angle_gamma   90.00
#
_symmetry.space_group_name_H-M   'P 1'
#
loop_
_entity.id
_entity.type
_entity.pdbx_description
1 polymer ?
#
loop_
_entity_poly.entity_id
_entity_poly.type
_entity_poly.pdbx_seq_one_letter_code
_entity_poly.pdbx_strand_id
1 'polypeptide(L)'
;MLFLPKKGEAIVDTIDDTDLKILKLLSADSRIRIKDLSKTVMMSEPSVKRRIEKMVDIGVLRNFTIEIDYSKLGFSIPFYIKISDLTIHFNEFIKRARQLNPALMIDSVTGEEN
;
A
#
# COMPACT_ATOMS: atom_id res chain seq x y z
N MET A 1 6.06 0.41 7.68
CA MET A 1 6.11 1.59 8.55
C MET A 1 5.29 2.71 7.91
N LEU A 2 4.40 3.32 8.67
CA LEU A 2 3.60 4.43 8.15
C LEU A 2 4.46 5.68 8.13
N PHE A 3 4.74 6.19 6.93
CA PHE A 3 5.42 7.46 6.76
C PHE A 3 4.38 8.58 6.74
N LEU A 4 4.56 9.56 7.62
CA LEU A 4 3.68 10.74 7.68
C LEU A 4 4.38 11.91 6.99
N PRO A 5 3.71 12.57 6.04
CA PRO A 5 4.25 13.80 5.47
C PRO A 5 4.39 14.88 6.54
N LYS A 6 5.32 15.78 6.36
CA LYS A 6 5.52 16.90 7.27
C LYS A 6 4.32 17.84 7.23
N LYS A 7 4.04 18.46 8.38
CA LYS A 7 3.00 19.50 8.48
C LYS A 7 3.25 20.59 7.43
N GLY A 8 2.20 20.93 6.69
CA GLY A 8 2.27 21.92 5.61
C GLY A 8 2.33 21.33 4.21
N GLU A 9 2.43 20.01 4.07
CA GLU A 9 2.27 19.36 2.79
C GLU A 9 0.79 19.27 2.37
N ALA A 10 0.53 19.16 1.06
CA ALA A 10 -0.77 19.46 0.45
C ALA A 10 -1.97 18.69 0.99
N ILE A 11 -1.80 17.51 1.59
CA ILE A 11 -2.91 16.65 2.05
C ILE A 11 -2.98 16.45 3.55
N VAL A 12 -2.04 17.02 4.32
CA VAL A 12 -1.98 16.84 5.78
C VAL A 12 -3.23 17.41 6.45
N ASP A 13 -3.72 18.55 5.98
CA ASP A 13 -4.87 19.22 6.60
C ASP A 13 -6.19 18.48 6.39
N THR A 14 -6.26 17.53 5.46
CA THR A 14 -7.44 16.72 5.19
C THR A 14 -7.46 15.40 5.96
N ILE A 15 -6.38 15.05 6.62
CA ILE A 15 -6.21 13.81 7.38
C ILE A 15 -6.19 14.14 8.87
N ASP A 16 -7.07 13.53 9.63
CA ASP A 16 -7.13 13.68 11.08
C ASP A 16 -6.60 12.44 11.81
N ASP A 17 -6.57 12.50 13.14
CA ASP A 17 -6.08 11.40 13.98
C ASP A 17 -6.88 10.11 13.80
N THR A 18 -8.18 10.22 13.55
CA THR A 18 -9.04 9.06 13.29
C THR A 18 -8.67 8.38 11.99
N ASP A 19 -8.40 9.16 10.94
CA ASP A 19 -7.91 8.64 9.66
C ASP A 19 -6.58 7.89 9.83
N LEU A 20 -5.68 8.44 10.64
CA LEU A 20 -4.40 7.79 10.94
C LEU A 20 -4.59 6.47 11.69
N LYS A 21 -5.52 6.39 12.62
CA LYS A 21 -5.86 5.14 13.32
C LYS A 21 -6.41 4.10 12.36
N ILE A 22 -7.28 4.49 11.44
CA ILE A 22 -7.82 3.60 10.41
C ILE A 22 -6.70 3.06 9.53
N LEU A 23 -5.81 3.93 9.06
CA LEU A 23 -4.65 3.51 8.25
C LEU A 23 -3.75 2.54 8.98
N LYS A 24 -3.49 2.79 10.25
CA LYS A 24 -2.67 1.92 11.09
C LYS A 24 -3.29 0.53 11.23
N LEU A 25 -4.59 0.46 11.46
CA LEU A 25 -5.32 -0.80 11.58
C LEU A 25 -5.34 -1.57 10.26
N LEU A 26 -5.57 -0.88 9.14
CA LEU A 26 -5.53 -1.46 7.81
C LEU A 26 -4.13 -1.94 7.41
N SER A 27 -3.09 -1.24 7.83
CA SER A 27 -1.71 -1.66 7.56
C SER A 27 -1.32 -2.93 8.31
N ALA A 28 -1.90 -3.15 9.48
CA ALA A 28 -1.71 -4.37 10.25
C ALA A 28 -2.51 -5.54 9.69
N ASP A 29 -3.73 -5.29 9.24
CA ASP A 29 -4.62 -6.27 8.63
C ASP A 29 -5.53 -5.59 7.60
N SER A 30 -5.18 -5.69 6.32
CA SER A 30 -5.94 -5.08 5.24
C SER A 30 -7.31 -5.72 5.03
N ARG A 31 -7.57 -6.88 5.62
CA ARG A 31 -8.85 -7.61 5.55
C ARG A 31 -9.74 -7.38 6.76
N ILE A 32 -9.34 -6.49 7.66
CA ILE A 32 -10.18 -6.14 8.82
C ILE A 32 -11.56 -5.66 8.35
N ARG A 33 -12.59 -6.13 9.03
CA ARG A 33 -13.97 -5.77 8.65
C ARG A 33 -14.29 -4.34 9.07
N ILE A 34 -15.11 -3.67 8.30
CA ILE A 34 -15.60 -2.32 8.61
C ILE A 34 -16.25 -2.29 9.99
N LYS A 35 -16.98 -3.33 10.35
CA LYS A 35 -17.60 -3.47 11.67
C LYS A 35 -16.57 -3.40 12.80
N ASP A 36 -15.44 -4.08 12.65
CA ASP A 36 -14.38 -4.10 13.67
C ASP A 36 -13.64 -2.76 13.72
N LEU A 37 -13.39 -2.15 12.55
CA LEU A 37 -12.85 -0.80 12.49
C LEU A 37 -13.75 0.20 13.21
N SER A 38 -15.05 0.15 12.95
CA SER A 38 -16.01 1.07 13.54
C SER A 38 -16.03 1.00 15.06
N LYS A 39 -15.93 -0.21 15.60
CA LYS A 39 -15.83 -0.43 17.05
C LYS A 39 -14.56 0.16 17.64
N THR A 40 -13.44 -0.05 16.98
CA THR A 40 -12.13 0.40 17.48
C THR A 40 -12.00 1.90 17.45
N VAL A 41 -12.49 2.56 16.42
CA VAL A 41 -12.41 4.03 16.29
C VAL A 41 -13.66 4.73 16.85
N MET A 42 -14.63 3.97 17.36
CA MET A 42 -15.88 4.49 17.96
C MET A 42 -16.66 5.40 17.00
N MET A 43 -16.85 4.91 15.78
CA MET A 43 -17.63 5.61 14.74
C MET A 43 -18.58 4.63 14.07
N SER A 44 -19.59 5.14 13.37
CA SER A 44 -20.49 4.30 12.59
C SER A 44 -19.77 3.67 11.40
N GLU A 45 -20.25 2.51 10.95
CA GLU A 45 -19.70 1.84 9.77
C GLU A 45 -19.75 2.73 8.52
N PRO A 46 -20.85 3.44 8.20
CA PRO A 46 -20.86 4.35 7.07
C PRO A 46 -19.85 5.49 7.18
N SER A 47 -19.58 5.98 8.39
CA SER A 47 -18.58 7.02 8.61
C SER A 47 -17.17 6.52 8.34
N VAL A 48 -16.83 5.31 8.81
CA VAL A 48 -15.55 4.67 8.57
C VAL A 48 -15.36 4.43 7.06
N LYS A 49 -16.36 3.88 6.41
CA LYS A 49 -16.34 3.62 4.97
C LYS A 49 -16.06 4.89 4.17
N ARG A 50 -16.74 5.96 4.51
CA ARG A 50 -16.57 7.27 3.86
C ARG A 50 -15.16 7.83 4.03
N ARG A 51 -14.56 7.65 5.20
CA ARG A 51 -13.17 8.05 5.46
C ARG A 51 -12.18 7.26 4.63
N ILE A 52 -12.39 5.95 4.50
CA ILE A 52 -11.54 5.10 3.65
C ILE A 52 -11.66 5.53 2.19
N GLU A 53 -12.88 5.74 1.69
CA GLU A 53 -13.11 6.21 0.32
C GLU A 53 -12.43 7.57 0.07
N LYS A 54 -12.52 8.48 1.02
CA LYS A 54 -11.81 9.77 0.94
C LYS A 54 -10.30 9.58 0.81
N MET A 55 -9.73 8.72 1.64
CA MET A 55 -8.28 8.45 1.61
C MET A 55 -7.82 7.79 0.32
N VAL A 56 -8.66 6.97 -0.29
CA VAL A 56 -8.41 6.41 -1.62
C VAL A 56 -8.47 7.52 -2.67
N ASP A 57 -9.50 8.35 -2.63
CA ASP A 57 -9.72 9.41 -3.63
C ASP A 57 -8.59 10.44 -3.65
N ILE A 58 -8.08 10.81 -2.48
CA ILE A 58 -6.96 11.77 -2.38
C ILE A 58 -5.58 11.11 -2.55
N GLY A 59 -5.52 9.81 -2.76
CA GLY A 59 -4.29 9.08 -3.02
C GLY A 59 -3.43 8.75 -1.81
N VAL A 60 -3.92 8.98 -0.60
CA VAL A 60 -3.22 8.58 0.64
C VAL A 60 -3.22 7.07 0.78
N LEU A 61 -4.36 6.42 0.59
CA LEU A 61 -4.47 4.98 0.57
C LEU A 61 -4.44 4.52 -0.89
N ARG A 62 -3.31 3.96 -1.30
CA ARG A 62 -3.08 3.62 -2.71
C ARG A 62 -3.52 2.22 -3.06
N ASN A 63 -3.31 1.26 -2.16
CA ASN A 63 -3.57 -0.16 -2.43
C ASN A 63 -3.93 -0.92 -1.17
N PHE A 64 -4.76 -1.95 -1.35
CA PHE A 64 -4.90 -3.06 -0.42
C PHE A 64 -4.11 -4.22 -1.02
N THR A 65 -3.12 -4.71 -0.30
CA THR A 65 -2.21 -5.71 -0.84
C THR A 65 -1.97 -6.85 0.16
N ILE A 66 -1.28 -7.85 -0.31
CA ILE A 66 -0.88 -9.02 0.48
C ILE A 66 0.63 -9.12 0.52
N GLU A 67 1.12 -9.70 1.57
CA GLU A 67 2.51 -10.11 1.69
C GLU A 67 2.62 -11.59 1.40
N ILE A 68 3.58 -11.98 0.55
CA ILE A 68 3.73 -13.35 0.09
C ILE A 68 5.08 -13.88 0.56
N ASP A 69 5.06 -15.03 1.20
CA ASP A 69 6.28 -15.78 1.46
C ASP A 69 6.64 -16.63 0.24
N TYR A 70 7.48 -16.08 -0.62
CA TYR A 70 7.87 -16.72 -1.88
C TYR A 70 8.64 -18.01 -1.69
N SER A 71 9.35 -18.17 -0.56
CA SER A 71 10.07 -19.41 -0.27
C SER A 71 9.13 -20.61 -0.14
N LYS A 72 7.94 -20.40 0.39
CA LYS A 72 6.91 -21.44 0.52
C LYS A 72 6.23 -21.81 -0.78
N LEU A 73 6.40 -20.98 -1.82
CA LEU A 73 5.92 -21.27 -3.17
C LEU A 73 6.95 -21.99 -4.04
N GLY A 74 8.11 -22.35 -3.47
CA GLY A 74 9.18 -23.04 -4.20
C GLY A 74 10.24 -22.10 -4.80
N PHE A 75 10.18 -20.82 -4.52
CA PHE A 75 11.24 -19.87 -4.89
C PHE A 75 12.34 -19.94 -3.84
N SER A 76 13.51 -20.42 -4.23
CA SER A 76 14.58 -20.74 -3.28
C SER A 76 15.37 -19.53 -2.80
N ILE A 77 15.41 -18.44 -3.56
CA ILE A 77 16.18 -17.25 -3.22
C ILE A 77 15.37 -16.00 -3.63
N PRO A 78 14.73 -15.31 -2.67
CA PRO A 78 14.19 -13.99 -2.97
C PRO A 78 15.36 -13.01 -3.14
N PHE A 79 15.31 -12.20 -4.19
CA PHE A 79 16.25 -11.10 -4.36
C PHE A 79 15.51 -9.86 -4.81
N TYR A 80 16.09 -8.72 -4.47
CA TYR A 80 15.55 -7.42 -4.82
C TYR A 80 16.50 -6.75 -5.80
N ILE A 81 15.95 -6.31 -6.92
CA ILE A 81 16.70 -5.52 -7.89
C ILE A 81 16.22 -4.08 -7.77
N LYS A 82 17.15 -3.19 -7.48
CA LYS A 82 16.90 -1.77 -7.52
C LYS A 82 17.20 -1.27 -8.92
N ILE A 83 16.20 -0.62 -9.51
CA ILE A 83 16.33 -0.04 -10.83
C ILE A 83 16.12 1.46 -10.71
N SER A 84 17.11 2.23 -11.11
CA SER A 84 17.03 3.68 -11.21
C SER A 84 17.18 4.11 -12.66
N ASP A 85 16.71 5.30 -12.97
CA ASP A 85 16.86 5.92 -14.30
C ASP A 85 16.27 5.09 -15.44
N LEU A 86 15.07 4.53 -15.21
CA LEU A 86 14.34 3.84 -16.26
C LEU A 86 14.02 4.79 -17.43
N THR A 87 14.41 4.39 -18.63
CA THR A 87 14.08 5.11 -19.87
C THR A 87 12.66 4.79 -20.37
N ILE A 88 12.00 3.79 -19.79
CA ILE A 88 10.63 3.38 -20.10
C ILE A 88 9.77 3.47 -18.84
N HIS A 89 8.47 3.54 -19.03
CA HIS A 89 7.54 3.50 -17.91
C HIS A 89 7.65 2.19 -17.13
N PHE A 90 7.50 2.25 -15.83
CA PHE A 90 7.61 1.09 -14.94
C PHE A 90 6.69 -0.06 -15.37
N ASN A 91 5.45 0.23 -15.72
CA ASN A 91 4.51 -0.79 -16.18
C ASN A 91 4.97 -1.50 -17.45
N GLU A 92 5.58 -0.77 -18.38
CA GLU A 92 6.15 -1.34 -19.60
C GLU A 92 7.34 -2.24 -19.27
N PHE A 93 8.19 -1.83 -18.34
CA PHE A 93 9.29 -2.66 -17.85
C PHE A 93 8.78 -3.99 -17.28
N ILE A 94 7.77 -3.94 -16.40
CA ILE A 94 7.17 -5.13 -15.79
C ILE A 94 6.60 -6.06 -16.87
N LYS A 95 5.90 -5.51 -17.85
CA LYS A 95 5.33 -6.27 -18.95
C LYS A 95 6.41 -7.01 -19.75
N ARG A 96 7.50 -6.33 -20.08
CA ARG A 96 8.62 -6.92 -20.80
C ARG A 96 9.33 -8.00 -19.98
N ALA A 97 9.54 -7.75 -18.69
CA ALA A 97 10.16 -8.73 -17.79
C ALA A 97 9.34 -10.01 -17.69
N ARG A 98 8.02 -9.91 -17.60
CA ARG A 98 7.12 -11.07 -17.57
C ARG A 98 7.10 -11.85 -18.87
N GLN A 99 7.34 -11.20 -20.00
CA GLN A 99 7.45 -11.87 -21.30
C GLN A 99 8.69 -12.74 -21.38
N LEU A 100 9.79 -12.32 -20.75
CA LEU A 100 11.03 -13.09 -20.70
C LEU A 100 10.90 -14.36 -19.85
N ASN A 101 10.17 -14.27 -18.76
CA ASN A 101 9.93 -15.42 -17.88
C ASN A 101 8.53 -15.32 -17.26
N PRO A 102 7.54 -16.03 -17.81
CA PRO A 102 6.18 -16.00 -17.29
C PRO A 102 6.02 -16.49 -15.85
N ALA A 103 6.98 -17.29 -15.35
CA ALA A 103 6.99 -17.75 -13.98
C ALA A 103 7.56 -16.72 -13.00
N LEU A 104 8.05 -15.59 -13.49
CA LEU A 104 8.62 -14.54 -12.67
C LEU A 104 7.52 -13.82 -11.91
N MET A 105 7.59 -13.86 -10.59
CA MET A 105 6.74 -13.05 -9.73
C MET A 105 7.44 -11.74 -9.44
N ILE A 106 6.82 -10.66 -9.88
CA ILE A 106 7.36 -9.32 -9.68
C ILE A 106 6.46 -8.56 -8.72
N ASP A 107 7.03 -8.14 -7.64
CA ASP A 107 6.40 -7.26 -6.68
C ASP A 107 7.09 -5.91 -6.71
N SER A 108 6.33 -4.85 -6.67
CA SER A 108 6.88 -3.52 -6.66
C SER A 108 7.01 -3.04 -5.22
N VAL A 109 8.23 -2.85 -4.79
CA VAL A 109 8.51 -2.16 -3.54
C VAL A 109 8.88 -0.74 -3.90
N THR A 110 8.03 0.20 -3.51
CA THR A 110 8.35 1.62 -3.62
C THR A 110 8.91 2.07 -2.29
N GLY A 111 10.20 2.34 -2.27
CA GLY A 111 10.88 2.92 -1.11
C GLY A 111 11.66 4.14 -1.56
N GLU A 112 11.72 5.14 -0.71
CA GLU A 112 12.65 6.24 -0.93
C GLU A 112 14.06 5.78 -0.63
N GLU A 113 14.98 6.19 -1.46
CA GLU A 113 16.40 6.05 -1.17
C GLU A 113 16.82 7.00 -0.08
N ASN A 114 17.49 6.46 0.85
CA ASN A 114 18.31 7.28 1.74
C ASN A 114 19.71 7.36 1.21
#